data_513feaa8bbcd544da349a26ea2b57a2b
#
_entry.id   513feaa8bbcd544da349a26ea2b57a2b
#
_cell.length_a   1.000
_cell.length_b   1.000
_cell.length_c   1.000
_cell.angle_alpha   90.00
_cell.angle_beta   90.00
_cell.angle_gamma   90.00
#
_symmetry.space_group_name_H-M   'P 1'
#
loop_
_entity.id
_entity.type
_entity.pdbx_description
1 polymer ?
#
loop_
_entity_poly.entity_id
_entity_poly.type
_entity_poly.pdbx_seq_one_letter_code
_entity_poly.pdbx_strand_id
1 'polypeptide(L)'
;MTITCATYNILHGYHREMVLNNIRFLIDEGADVICLQEAEIRFKGALRKFLGQKELVGWDIHSEHGGFGGNVAILWRSDKLKLARTKIIELPKLRISPTLQRLKVPQLKRFDTNRLALVGFFEFGGQTVQVTSAHIAWEGGNRHRMRQIRHLREALEEEYADVRILAGDFNTLAPRALRRIHERRVEQVLGVDYINALPKLSWSYDISHADPSDGLGFLPTLHRAGVRFRARLDYIFATNVVVTSSGMHDLPGSDHRPLVAVFETVRMPDAVSIASE
;
A
#
# COMPACT_ATOMS: atom_id res chain seq x y z
N MET A 1 9.80 -0.01 -21.04
CA MET A 1 10.75 0.03 -19.91
C MET A 1 10.16 -0.74 -18.77
N THR A 2 11.01 -1.35 -17.90
CA THR A 2 10.54 -2.23 -16.82
C THR A 2 10.70 -1.57 -15.46
N ILE A 3 9.64 -1.59 -14.64
CA ILE A 3 9.62 -1.15 -13.26
C ILE A 3 9.09 -2.27 -12.36
N THR A 4 9.78 -2.56 -11.27
CA THR A 4 9.38 -3.55 -10.27
C THR A 4 8.90 -2.84 -9.01
N CYS A 5 7.62 -3.03 -8.67
CA CYS A 5 7.00 -2.46 -7.48
C CYS A 5 6.71 -3.55 -6.46
N ALA A 6 7.05 -3.29 -5.20
CA ALA A 6 6.65 -4.10 -4.07
C ALA A 6 5.74 -3.31 -3.12
N THR A 7 4.90 -4.02 -2.35
CA THR A 7 4.16 -3.45 -1.21
C THR A 7 4.22 -4.37 -0.02
N TYR A 8 4.35 -3.79 1.19
CA TYR A 8 4.47 -4.56 2.42
C TYR A 8 3.95 -3.76 3.62
N ASN A 9 2.87 -4.21 4.24
CA ASN A 9 2.48 -3.74 5.57
C ASN A 9 3.41 -4.41 6.60
N ILE A 10 4.17 -3.59 7.34
CA ILE A 10 5.27 -4.04 8.21
C ILE A 10 4.88 -4.19 9.67
N LEU A 11 3.57 -4.18 10.00
CA LEU A 11 3.05 -4.36 11.36
C LEU A 11 3.82 -3.48 12.38
N HIS A 12 3.79 -2.15 12.18
CA HIS A 12 4.48 -1.15 13.01
C HIS A 12 6.01 -1.37 13.17
N GLY A 13 6.60 -2.31 12.43
CA GLY A 13 8.00 -2.69 12.56
C GLY A 13 8.31 -3.38 13.89
N TYR A 14 7.36 -4.08 14.51
CA TYR A 14 7.56 -4.81 15.76
C TYR A 14 8.69 -5.84 15.68
N HIS A 15 8.75 -6.58 14.59
CA HIS A 15 9.81 -7.53 14.31
C HIS A 15 10.92 -6.91 13.45
N ARG A 16 11.55 -5.85 13.97
CA ARG A 16 12.45 -4.96 13.23
C ARG A 16 13.45 -5.67 12.33
N GLU A 17 14.20 -6.62 12.87
CA GLU A 17 15.25 -7.31 12.11
C GLU A 17 14.68 -8.13 10.96
N MET A 18 13.61 -8.88 11.20
CA MET A 18 12.94 -9.65 10.15
C MET A 18 12.38 -8.74 9.07
N VAL A 19 11.74 -7.62 9.44
CA VAL A 19 11.22 -6.65 8.49
C VAL A 19 12.34 -6.03 7.64
N LEU A 20 13.49 -5.66 8.24
CA LEU A 20 14.62 -5.13 7.49
C LEU A 20 15.23 -6.18 6.55
N ASN A 21 15.31 -7.45 6.98
CA ASN A 21 15.74 -8.56 6.13
C ASN A 21 14.77 -8.79 4.97
N ASN A 22 13.46 -8.67 5.21
CA ASN A 22 12.45 -8.77 4.15
C ASN A 22 12.56 -7.62 3.15
N ILE A 23 12.82 -6.39 3.61
CA ILE A 23 13.08 -5.25 2.72
C ILE A 23 14.33 -5.49 1.89
N ARG A 24 15.42 -6.00 2.50
CA ARG A 24 16.64 -6.38 1.75
C ARG A 24 16.32 -7.44 0.71
N PHE A 25 15.61 -8.47 1.09
CA PHE A 25 15.19 -9.52 0.15
C PHE A 25 14.43 -8.94 -1.06
N LEU A 26 13.49 -8.01 -0.84
CA LEU A 26 12.76 -7.35 -1.94
C LEU A 26 13.68 -6.53 -2.84
N ILE A 27 14.70 -5.87 -2.26
CA ILE A 27 15.73 -5.14 -3.00
C ILE A 27 16.57 -6.09 -3.84
N ASP A 28 17.01 -7.19 -3.27
CA ASP A 28 17.84 -8.21 -3.92
C ASP A 28 17.06 -8.95 -5.04
N GLU A 29 15.74 -9.13 -4.88
CA GLU A 29 14.81 -9.62 -5.92
C GLU A 29 14.52 -8.58 -7.02
N GLY A 30 15.16 -7.42 -6.96
CA GLY A 30 15.13 -6.41 -8.02
C GLY A 30 13.99 -5.41 -7.93
N ALA A 31 13.40 -5.19 -6.76
CA ALA A 31 12.46 -4.10 -6.58
C ALA A 31 13.12 -2.75 -6.94
N ASP A 32 12.39 -1.90 -7.64
CA ASP A 32 12.78 -0.52 -7.94
C ASP A 32 12.11 0.47 -6.99
N VAL A 33 10.92 0.10 -6.51
CA VAL A 33 10.14 0.88 -5.55
C VAL A 33 9.41 -0.05 -4.59
N ILE A 34 9.39 0.32 -3.30
CA ILE A 34 8.73 -0.44 -2.23
C ILE A 34 7.78 0.50 -1.47
N CYS A 35 6.49 0.19 -1.47
CA CYS A 35 5.45 0.87 -0.72
C CYS A 35 5.28 0.20 0.63
N LEU A 36 5.51 0.92 1.73
CA LEU A 36 5.34 0.40 3.08
C LEU A 36 4.12 1.00 3.77
N GLN A 37 3.41 0.19 4.54
CA GLN A 37 2.33 0.60 5.42
C GLN A 37 2.70 0.28 6.87
N GLU A 38 2.13 1.05 7.80
CA GLU A 38 2.44 0.98 9.23
C GLU A 38 3.92 1.27 9.56
N ALA A 39 4.54 2.11 8.73
CA ALA A 39 5.94 2.51 8.89
C ALA A 39 6.09 3.55 10.03
N GLU A 40 6.02 3.09 11.27
CA GLU A 40 6.05 3.92 12.47
C GLU A 40 7.31 4.80 12.57
N ILE A 41 7.18 5.96 13.25
CA ILE A 41 8.30 6.91 13.47
C ILE A 41 9.51 6.21 14.08
N ARG A 42 9.28 5.30 15.03
CA ARG A 42 10.32 4.50 15.68
C ARG A 42 11.12 3.65 14.71
N PHE A 43 10.44 3.13 13.71
CA PHE A 43 11.04 2.29 12.69
C PHE A 43 11.78 3.12 11.64
N LYS A 44 11.34 4.36 11.36
CA LYS A 44 11.95 5.27 10.38
C LYS A 44 13.46 5.47 10.60
N GLY A 45 13.90 5.66 11.85
CA GLY A 45 15.33 5.81 12.19
C GLY A 45 16.12 4.55 11.87
N ALA A 46 15.58 3.37 12.19
CA ALA A 46 16.23 2.09 11.86
C ALA A 46 16.28 1.87 10.34
N LEU A 47 15.21 2.21 9.62
CA LEU A 47 15.14 2.09 8.17
C LEU A 47 16.12 3.03 7.46
N ARG A 48 16.24 4.29 7.90
CA ARG A 48 17.25 5.22 7.36
C ARG A 48 18.68 4.72 7.60
N LYS A 49 18.97 4.21 8.81
CA LYS A 49 20.29 3.63 9.12
C LYS A 49 20.54 2.38 8.25
N PHE A 50 19.55 1.57 8.00
CA PHE A 50 19.64 0.41 7.14
C PHE A 50 19.96 0.82 5.70
N LEU A 51 19.25 1.79 5.12
CA LEU A 51 19.50 2.29 3.77
C LEU A 51 20.84 3.02 3.62
N GLY A 52 21.43 3.50 4.73
CA GLY A 52 22.78 4.08 4.73
C GLY A 52 23.92 3.07 4.66
N GLN A 53 23.64 1.75 4.57
CA GLN A 53 24.66 0.73 4.36
C GLN A 53 25.24 0.80 2.95
N LYS A 54 26.52 0.46 2.79
CA LYS A 54 27.23 0.58 1.50
C LYS A 54 26.56 -0.21 0.37
N GLU A 55 25.97 -1.35 0.69
CA GLU A 55 25.32 -2.25 -0.25
C GLU A 55 23.96 -1.72 -0.75
N LEU A 56 23.44 -0.68 -0.10
CA LEU A 56 22.16 -0.04 -0.42
C LEU A 56 22.31 1.40 -0.94
N VAL A 57 23.54 1.76 -1.35
CA VAL A 57 23.77 3.05 -2.01
C VAL A 57 22.88 3.18 -3.24
N GLY A 58 22.22 4.33 -3.38
CA GLY A 58 21.23 4.56 -4.45
C GLY A 58 19.78 4.28 -4.05
N TRP A 59 19.52 3.91 -2.79
CA TRP A 59 18.16 3.86 -2.25
C TRP A 59 17.84 5.09 -1.40
N ASP A 60 16.65 5.62 -1.64
CA ASP A 60 16.09 6.76 -0.90
C ASP A 60 14.74 6.41 -0.27
N ILE A 61 14.28 7.25 0.66
CA ILE A 61 13.00 7.06 1.36
C ILE A 61 12.29 8.37 1.64
N HIS A 62 10.99 8.39 1.38
CA HIS A 62 10.07 9.38 1.93
C HIS A 62 8.98 8.70 2.76
N SER A 63 8.59 9.29 3.89
CA SER A 63 7.58 8.72 4.78
C SER A 63 6.74 9.78 5.45
N GLU A 64 5.44 9.51 5.58
CA GLU A 64 4.46 10.39 6.19
C GLU A 64 3.71 9.71 7.33
N HIS A 65 3.22 10.51 8.29
CA HIS A 65 2.61 10.02 9.50
C HIS A 65 1.18 10.51 9.63
N GLY A 66 0.24 9.57 9.61
CA GLY A 66 -1.20 9.81 9.70
C GLY A 66 -1.82 9.44 11.05
N GLY A 67 -1.03 9.34 12.12
CA GLY A 67 -1.50 8.83 13.40
C GLY A 67 -1.41 7.30 13.49
N PHE A 68 -2.13 6.69 14.44
CA PHE A 68 -2.04 5.25 14.68
C PHE A 68 -2.42 4.43 13.44
N GLY A 69 -1.51 3.62 12.94
CA GLY A 69 -1.69 2.79 11.75
C GLY A 69 -1.83 3.57 10.43
N GLY A 70 -1.74 4.91 10.43
CA GLY A 70 -1.85 5.73 9.22
C GLY A 70 -0.51 6.06 8.55
N ASN A 71 0.58 5.48 9.03
CA ASN A 71 1.93 5.78 8.58
C ASN A 71 2.27 5.01 7.30
N VAL A 72 2.72 5.73 6.28
CA VAL A 72 3.08 5.19 4.98
C VAL A 72 4.45 5.67 4.54
N ALA A 73 5.17 4.85 3.77
CA ALA A 73 6.44 5.23 3.20
C ALA A 73 6.60 4.68 1.78
N ILE A 74 7.47 5.33 1.00
CA ILE A 74 7.94 4.87 -0.29
C ILE A 74 9.46 4.85 -0.23
N LEU A 75 10.04 3.71 -0.57
CA LEU A 75 11.47 3.53 -0.83
C LEU A 75 11.65 3.39 -2.32
N TRP A 76 12.72 3.95 -2.88
CA TRP A 76 12.98 3.82 -4.32
C TRP A 76 14.47 3.84 -4.63
N ARG A 77 14.82 3.28 -5.77
CA ARG A 77 16.15 3.38 -6.35
C ARG A 77 16.32 4.73 -7.03
N SER A 78 17.09 5.62 -6.41
CA SER A 78 17.31 6.99 -6.91
C SER A 78 18.20 7.05 -8.17
N ASP A 79 18.95 5.98 -8.44
CA ASP A 79 19.70 5.81 -9.70
C ASP A 79 18.79 5.49 -10.90
N LYS A 80 17.58 4.98 -10.65
CA LYS A 80 16.62 4.58 -11.67
C LYS A 80 15.38 5.49 -11.73
N LEU A 81 14.87 5.89 -10.58
CA LEU A 81 13.66 6.70 -10.41
C LEU A 81 14.02 8.04 -9.77
N LYS A 82 13.98 9.11 -10.55
CA LYS A 82 14.27 10.45 -10.05
C LYS A 82 13.03 11.08 -9.47
N LEU A 83 13.00 11.25 -8.14
CA LEU A 83 11.87 11.89 -7.46
C LEU A 83 11.78 13.38 -7.85
N ALA A 84 10.67 13.78 -8.45
CA ALA A 84 10.37 15.18 -8.77
C ALA A 84 9.68 15.88 -7.60
N ARG A 85 8.67 15.24 -6.99
CA ARG A 85 7.91 15.77 -5.85
C ARG A 85 7.10 14.67 -5.16
N THR A 86 6.58 15.01 -3.99
CA THR A 86 5.62 14.17 -3.25
C THR A 86 4.30 14.93 -3.02
N LYS A 87 3.21 14.18 -2.83
CA LYS A 87 1.88 14.68 -2.43
C LYS A 87 1.32 13.77 -1.34
N ILE A 88 0.70 14.37 -0.35
CA ILE A 88 -0.05 13.66 0.69
C ILE A 88 -1.52 13.76 0.37
N ILE A 89 -2.23 12.66 0.42
CA ILE A 89 -3.68 12.60 0.28
C ILE A 89 -4.26 12.15 1.62
N GLU A 90 -4.98 13.05 2.28
CA GLU A 90 -5.72 12.71 3.49
C GLU A 90 -6.99 11.95 3.11
N LEU A 91 -7.12 10.72 3.60
CA LEU A 91 -8.29 9.90 3.32
C LEU A 91 -9.48 10.33 4.20
N PRO A 92 -10.71 10.26 3.69
CA PRO A 92 -11.90 10.61 4.44
C PRO A 92 -11.99 9.88 5.79
N LYS A 93 -12.17 10.64 6.87
CA LYS A 93 -12.35 10.08 8.23
C LYS A 93 -13.67 9.34 8.36
N LEU A 94 -13.69 8.38 9.28
CA LEU A 94 -14.93 7.70 9.66
C LEU A 94 -15.86 8.71 10.36
N ARG A 95 -17.07 8.85 9.84
CA ARG A 95 -18.10 9.65 10.51
C ARG A 95 -18.72 8.84 11.64
N ILE A 96 -18.31 9.14 12.86
CA ILE A 96 -18.91 8.57 14.07
C ILE A 96 -20.16 9.39 14.38
N SER A 97 -21.30 8.74 14.65
CA SER A 97 -22.53 9.47 14.99
C SER A 97 -22.33 10.30 16.26
N PRO A 98 -22.95 11.50 16.35
CA PRO A 98 -22.84 12.35 17.55
C PRO A 98 -23.27 11.61 18.84
N THR A 99 -24.18 10.68 18.75
CA THR A 99 -24.66 9.86 19.86
C THR A 99 -23.54 8.93 20.40
N LEU A 100 -22.78 8.29 19.50
CA LEU A 100 -21.65 7.44 19.87
C LEU A 100 -20.48 8.28 20.41
N GLN A 101 -20.25 9.48 19.88
CA GLN A 101 -19.24 10.42 20.41
C GLN A 101 -19.55 10.83 21.85
N ARG A 102 -20.84 11.03 22.20
CA ARG A 102 -21.28 11.37 23.56
C ARG A 102 -21.01 10.27 24.58
N LEU A 103 -20.95 9.01 24.16
CA LEU A 103 -20.69 7.86 25.04
C LEU A 103 -19.25 7.83 25.58
N LYS A 104 -18.34 8.74 25.13
CA LYS A 104 -16.93 8.84 25.55
C LYS A 104 -16.20 7.50 25.64
N VAL A 105 -16.54 6.54 24.77
CA VAL A 105 -15.91 5.22 24.74
C VAL A 105 -14.45 5.39 24.33
N PRO A 106 -13.46 5.05 25.18
CA PRO A 106 -12.03 5.29 24.89
C PRO A 106 -11.58 4.66 23.57
N GLN A 107 -12.17 3.51 23.21
CA GLN A 107 -11.90 2.82 21.94
C GLN A 107 -12.28 3.66 20.72
N LEU A 108 -13.23 4.60 20.83
CA LEU A 108 -13.64 5.46 19.72
C LEU A 108 -12.56 6.49 19.33
N LYS A 109 -11.64 6.83 20.23
CA LYS A 109 -10.49 7.69 19.92
C LYS A 109 -9.55 7.07 18.86
N ARG A 110 -9.52 5.74 18.76
CA ARG A 110 -8.75 5.03 17.75
C ARG A 110 -9.35 5.19 16.35
N PHE A 111 -10.63 5.53 16.23
CA PHE A 111 -11.31 5.75 14.94
C PHE A 111 -11.13 7.18 14.41
N ASP A 112 -10.55 8.09 15.18
CA ASP A 112 -10.24 9.47 14.76
C ASP A 112 -8.83 9.55 14.13
N THR A 113 -8.33 8.46 13.58
CA THR A 113 -7.03 8.41 12.94
C THR A 113 -7.08 8.97 11.53
N ASN A 114 -6.15 9.87 11.20
CA ASN A 114 -5.94 10.33 9.84
C ASN A 114 -5.24 9.21 9.06
N ARG A 115 -5.98 8.53 8.19
CA ARG A 115 -5.37 7.66 7.20
C ARG A 115 -4.86 8.51 6.05
N LEU A 116 -3.66 8.19 5.60
CA LEU A 116 -2.98 8.91 4.52
C LEU A 116 -2.64 7.96 3.39
N ALA A 117 -2.53 8.53 2.19
CA ALA A 117 -1.77 7.95 1.11
C ALA A 117 -0.62 8.89 0.75
N LEU A 118 0.57 8.35 0.56
CA LEU A 118 1.74 9.06 0.09
C LEU A 118 1.92 8.80 -1.40
N VAL A 119 2.06 9.87 -2.16
CA VAL A 119 2.27 9.84 -3.61
C VAL A 119 3.65 10.38 -3.92
N GLY A 120 4.46 9.62 -4.61
CA GLY A 120 5.71 10.06 -5.24
C GLY A 120 5.52 10.21 -6.75
N PHE A 121 5.97 11.33 -7.31
CA PHE A 121 6.04 11.56 -8.75
C PHE A 121 7.48 11.42 -9.18
N PHE A 122 7.75 10.49 -10.06
CA PHE A 122 9.10 10.14 -10.50
C PHE A 122 9.27 10.35 -12.00
N GLU A 123 10.45 10.79 -12.41
CA GLU A 123 10.91 10.71 -13.78
C GLU A 123 11.55 9.34 -14.00
N PHE A 124 11.07 8.61 -14.99
CA PHE A 124 11.57 7.28 -15.36
C PHE A 124 11.59 7.12 -16.88
N GLY A 125 12.78 7.14 -17.48
CA GLY A 125 12.94 6.96 -18.93
C GLY A 125 12.15 7.94 -19.80
N GLY A 126 12.00 9.18 -19.35
CA GLY A 126 11.25 10.23 -20.04
C GLY A 126 9.73 10.15 -19.84
N GLN A 127 9.25 9.28 -18.95
CA GLN A 127 7.84 9.20 -18.52
C GLN A 127 7.71 9.68 -17.09
N THR A 128 6.55 10.24 -16.76
CA THR A 128 6.15 10.54 -15.37
C THR A 128 5.47 9.31 -14.78
N VAL A 129 6.07 8.74 -13.73
CA VAL A 129 5.51 7.62 -12.98
C VAL A 129 5.02 8.11 -11.62
N GLN A 130 3.73 7.94 -11.36
CA GLN A 130 3.10 8.22 -10.07
C GLN A 130 3.03 6.92 -9.27
N VAL A 131 3.73 6.86 -8.12
CA VAL A 131 3.69 5.72 -7.19
C VAL A 131 2.98 6.13 -5.93
N THR A 132 2.02 5.34 -5.50
CA THR A 132 1.20 5.62 -4.31
C THR A 132 1.30 4.48 -3.32
N SER A 133 1.74 4.79 -2.09
CA SER A 133 1.61 3.92 -0.92
C SER A 133 0.35 4.29 -0.15
N ALA A 134 -0.62 3.38 -0.07
CA ALA A 134 -1.90 3.63 0.58
C ALA A 134 -2.15 2.65 1.72
N HIS A 135 -2.77 3.15 2.81
CA HIS A 135 -3.29 2.31 3.89
C HIS A 135 -4.74 2.71 4.18
N ILE A 136 -5.68 1.93 3.64
CA ILE A 136 -7.12 2.16 3.77
C ILE A 136 -7.60 1.72 5.16
N ALA A 137 -8.54 2.44 5.75
CA ALA A 137 -9.06 2.12 7.08
C ALA A 137 -9.75 0.76 7.11
N TRP A 138 -9.42 -0.08 8.08
CA TRP A 138 -10.15 -1.32 8.36
C TRP A 138 -11.48 -1.03 9.06
N GLU A 139 -11.57 0.11 9.76
CA GLU A 139 -12.74 0.59 10.48
C GLU A 139 -13.84 1.08 9.52
N GLY A 140 -15.08 1.11 10.00
CA GLY A 140 -16.21 1.70 9.27
C GLY A 140 -16.80 0.85 8.15
N GLY A 141 -16.28 -0.35 7.97
CA GLY A 141 -16.83 -1.33 7.06
C GLY A 141 -16.64 -0.98 5.58
N ASN A 142 -17.27 -1.77 4.71
CA ASN A 142 -17.04 -1.70 3.27
C ASN A 142 -17.43 -0.35 2.62
N ARG A 143 -18.53 0.28 3.09
CA ARG A 143 -18.94 1.60 2.56
C ARG A 143 -17.88 2.67 2.78
N HIS A 144 -17.27 2.67 3.96
CA HIS A 144 -16.24 3.64 4.30
C HIS A 144 -14.97 3.40 3.46
N ARG A 145 -14.53 2.15 3.33
CA ARG A 145 -13.40 1.78 2.47
C ARG A 145 -13.60 2.22 1.02
N MET A 146 -14.76 1.91 0.44
CA MET A 146 -15.07 2.32 -0.94
C MET A 146 -15.11 3.84 -1.10
N ARG A 147 -15.51 4.59 -0.06
CA ARG A 147 -15.44 6.06 -0.07
C ARG A 147 -14.00 6.55 -0.06
N GLN A 148 -13.12 5.94 0.76
CA GLN A 148 -11.70 6.28 0.79
C GLN A 148 -11.01 5.95 -0.54
N ILE A 149 -11.27 4.77 -1.13
CA ILE A 149 -10.69 4.37 -2.41
C ILE A 149 -11.16 5.30 -3.54
N ARG A 150 -12.43 5.68 -3.56
CA ARG A 150 -12.94 6.65 -4.55
C ARG A 150 -12.26 8.00 -4.42
N HIS A 151 -12.19 8.54 -3.21
CA HIS A 151 -11.50 9.81 -2.94
C HIS A 151 -10.02 9.76 -3.34
N LEU A 152 -9.35 8.65 -3.02
CA LEU A 152 -7.96 8.42 -3.42
C LEU A 152 -7.83 8.43 -4.95
N ARG A 153 -8.66 7.67 -5.67
CA ARG A 153 -8.67 7.67 -7.12
C ARG A 153 -8.85 9.07 -7.69
N GLU A 154 -9.90 9.79 -7.26
CA GLU A 154 -10.19 11.16 -7.71
C GLU A 154 -8.98 12.07 -7.52
N ALA A 155 -8.33 12.03 -6.34
CA ALA A 155 -7.16 12.86 -6.05
C ALA A 155 -5.90 12.45 -6.85
N LEU A 156 -5.78 11.18 -7.27
CA LEU A 156 -4.69 10.69 -8.13
C LEU A 156 -4.89 11.12 -9.59
N GLU A 157 -6.14 11.23 -10.03
CA GLU A 157 -6.48 11.61 -11.41
C GLU A 157 -6.43 13.14 -11.65
N GLU A 158 -6.40 13.97 -10.58
CA GLU A 158 -6.24 15.43 -10.68
C GLU A 158 -4.93 15.84 -11.37
N GLU A 159 -3.92 14.98 -11.34
CA GLU A 159 -2.60 15.29 -11.85
C GLU A 159 -2.18 14.26 -12.90
N TYR A 160 -1.57 14.78 -13.97
CA TYR A 160 -1.09 13.95 -15.05
C TYR A 160 0.06 13.03 -14.60
N ALA A 161 0.00 11.77 -15.05
CA ALA A 161 1.10 10.83 -15.03
C ALA A 161 0.93 9.84 -16.20
N ASP A 162 2.04 9.50 -16.85
CA ASP A 162 2.03 8.50 -17.93
C ASP A 162 1.69 7.12 -17.39
N VAL A 163 2.21 6.79 -16.21
CA VAL A 163 1.97 5.53 -15.50
C VAL A 163 1.57 5.84 -14.07
N ARG A 164 0.55 5.14 -13.56
CA ARG A 164 0.18 5.17 -12.14
C ARG A 164 0.34 3.79 -11.54
N ILE A 165 0.99 3.71 -10.37
CA ILE A 165 1.09 2.52 -9.55
C ILE A 165 0.48 2.85 -8.20
N LEU A 166 -0.57 2.13 -7.83
CA LEU A 166 -1.26 2.26 -6.54
C LEU A 166 -1.10 0.95 -5.77
N ALA A 167 -0.33 0.97 -4.70
CA ALA A 167 0.01 -0.20 -3.91
C ALA A 167 -0.25 0.03 -2.43
N GLY A 168 -0.61 -1.02 -1.70
CA GLY A 168 -0.79 -0.96 -0.26
C GLY A 168 -1.84 -1.89 0.31
N ASP A 169 -2.16 -1.62 1.58
CA ASP A 169 -3.18 -2.34 2.33
C ASP A 169 -4.56 -1.66 2.15
N PHE A 170 -5.46 -2.35 1.47
CA PHE A 170 -6.83 -1.89 1.20
C PHE A 170 -7.82 -2.37 2.24
N ASN A 171 -7.38 -3.19 3.20
CA ASN A 171 -8.18 -3.70 4.30
C ASN A 171 -9.54 -4.30 3.86
N THR A 172 -9.56 -4.97 2.71
CA THR A 172 -10.78 -5.54 2.10
C THR A 172 -11.24 -6.81 2.80
N LEU A 173 -11.23 -6.79 4.14
CA LEU A 173 -11.62 -7.92 4.95
C LEU A 173 -13.03 -8.40 4.55
N ALA A 174 -13.10 -9.64 4.06
CA ALA A 174 -14.35 -10.28 3.70
C ALA A 174 -14.29 -11.79 3.95
N PRO A 175 -15.39 -12.43 4.36
CA PRO A 175 -15.50 -13.88 4.35
C PRO A 175 -15.14 -14.44 2.97
N ARG A 176 -14.51 -15.62 2.93
CA ARG A 176 -14.02 -16.24 1.68
C ARG A 176 -15.07 -16.25 0.55
N ALA A 177 -16.34 -16.50 0.90
CA ALA A 177 -17.45 -16.52 -0.06
C ALA A 177 -17.76 -15.14 -0.68
N LEU A 178 -17.47 -14.02 0.03
CA LEU A 178 -17.74 -12.67 -0.42
C LEU A 178 -16.49 -11.96 -0.98
N ARG A 179 -15.31 -12.60 -0.91
CA ARG A 179 -14.03 -12.01 -1.32
C ARG A 179 -14.08 -11.46 -2.73
N ARG A 180 -14.49 -12.27 -3.71
CA ARG A 180 -14.56 -11.85 -5.12
C ARG A 180 -15.50 -10.66 -5.35
N ILE A 181 -16.56 -10.55 -4.55
CA ILE A 181 -17.47 -9.42 -4.63
C ILE A 181 -16.78 -8.14 -4.16
N HIS A 182 -16.00 -8.23 -3.08
CA HIS A 182 -15.26 -7.08 -2.56
C HIS A 182 -14.12 -6.67 -3.48
N GLU A 183 -13.37 -7.62 -4.04
CA GLU A 183 -12.33 -7.38 -5.04
C GLU A 183 -12.90 -6.63 -6.26
N ARG A 184 -13.97 -7.16 -6.86
CA ARG A 184 -14.66 -6.49 -7.98
C ARG A 184 -15.15 -5.08 -7.64
N ARG A 185 -15.59 -4.84 -6.41
CA ARG A 185 -15.99 -3.49 -5.98
C ARG A 185 -14.81 -2.53 -5.93
N VAL A 186 -13.65 -2.98 -5.46
CA VAL A 186 -12.42 -2.17 -5.51
C VAL A 186 -12.07 -1.84 -6.96
N GLU A 187 -12.04 -2.84 -7.84
CA GLU A 187 -11.76 -2.67 -9.26
C GLU A 187 -12.76 -1.75 -9.93
N GLN A 188 -14.06 -1.89 -9.64
CA GLN A 188 -15.11 -0.98 -10.15
C GLN A 188 -14.94 0.47 -9.68
N VAL A 189 -14.53 0.67 -8.43
CA VAL A 189 -14.31 2.01 -7.88
C VAL A 189 -13.06 2.65 -8.47
N LEU A 190 -11.99 1.87 -8.69
CA LEU A 190 -10.77 2.35 -9.35
C LEU A 190 -10.97 2.62 -10.85
N GLY A 191 -11.87 1.88 -11.50
CA GLY A 191 -12.14 2.00 -12.94
C GLY A 191 -11.34 1.03 -13.79
N VAL A 192 -11.70 0.97 -15.07
CA VAL A 192 -11.19 -0.03 -16.02
C VAL A 192 -9.71 0.16 -16.38
N ASP A 193 -9.19 1.36 -16.18
CA ASP A 193 -7.80 1.70 -16.50
C ASP A 193 -6.80 1.13 -15.48
N TYR A 194 -7.28 0.80 -14.25
CA TYR A 194 -6.45 0.21 -13.22
C TYR A 194 -6.45 -1.32 -13.32
N ILE A 195 -5.32 -1.86 -13.76
CA ILE A 195 -5.10 -3.30 -13.86
C ILE A 195 -4.65 -3.83 -12.49
N ASN A 196 -5.32 -4.85 -11.97
CA ASN A 196 -4.91 -5.57 -10.79
C ASN A 196 -3.72 -6.49 -11.14
N ALA A 197 -2.54 -6.23 -10.59
CA ALA A 197 -1.33 -6.97 -10.93
C ALA A 197 -1.35 -8.43 -10.43
N LEU A 198 -2.14 -8.75 -9.38
CA LEU A 198 -2.21 -10.09 -8.78
C LEU A 198 -3.66 -10.64 -8.76
N PRO A 199 -4.35 -10.79 -9.90
CA PRO A 199 -5.78 -11.15 -9.90
C PRO A 199 -6.06 -12.55 -9.34
N LYS A 200 -5.06 -13.44 -9.32
CA LYS A 200 -5.17 -14.82 -8.81
C LYS A 200 -4.74 -14.98 -7.36
N LEU A 201 -4.25 -13.91 -6.70
CA LEU A 201 -3.79 -13.97 -5.31
C LEU A 201 -4.96 -14.36 -4.40
N SER A 202 -4.73 -15.37 -3.56
CA SER A 202 -5.76 -15.88 -2.64
C SER A 202 -5.74 -15.23 -1.26
N TRP A 203 -4.58 -14.79 -0.79
CA TRP A 203 -4.38 -14.16 0.51
C TRP A 203 -3.06 -13.38 0.54
N SER A 204 -2.98 -12.40 1.42
CA SER A 204 -1.77 -11.65 1.75
C SER A 204 -1.64 -11.41 3.25
N TYR A 205 -2.68 -11.70 4.01
CA TYR A 205 -2.77 -11.58 5.46
C TYR A 205 -3.02 -12.96 6.09
N ASP A 206 -2.31 -13.26 7.18
CA ASP A 206 -2.46 -14.51 7.94
C ASP A 206 -2.47 -14.22 9.45
N ILE A 207 -3.60 -14.49 10.10
CA ILE A 207 -3.81 -14.27 11.55
C ILE A 207 -2.79 -15.02 12.43
N SER A 208 -2.17 -16.08 11.91
CA SER A 208 -1.18 -16.86 12.68
C SER A 208 0.07 -16.05 13.04
N HIS A 209 0.28 -14.92 12.38
CA HIS A 209 1.40 -14.00 12.60
C HIS A 209 0.97 -12.65 13.21
N ALA A 210 -0.31 -12.50 13.59
CA ALA A 210 -0.80 -11.29 14.25
C ALA A 210 -0.13 -11.10 15.62
N ASP A 211 0.36 -9.89 15.88
CA ASP A 211 0.99 -9.55 17.16
C ASP A 211 -0.08 -9.24 18.23
N PRO A 212 0.02 -9.79 19.45
CA PRO A 212 -0.89 -9.47 20.56
C PRO A 212 -0.94 -7.97 20.90
N SER A 213 0.11 -7.22 20.60
CA SER A 213 0.21 -5.79 20.89
C SER A 213 -0.51 -4.90 19.86
N ASP A 214 -0.96 -5.46 18.75
CA ASP A 214 -1.56 -4.71 17.62
C ASP A 214 -2.98 -4.19 17.89
N GLY A 215 -3.41 -4.18 19.15
CA GLY A 215 -4.71 -3.62 19.54
C GLY A 215 -5.94 -4.45 19.12
N LEU A 216 -5.77 -5.47 18.32
CA LEU A 216 -6.74 -6.51 18.00
C LEU A 216 -6.45 -7.78 18.83
N GLY A 217 -6.15 -7.61 20.11
CA GLY A 217 -5.68 -8.66 21.02
C GLY A 217 -6.54 -9.94 21.10
N PHE A 218 -7.73 -9.93 20.49
CA PHE A 218 -8.54 -11.13 20.33
C PHE A 218 -8.06 -12.03 19.18
N LEU A 219 -7.37 -11.51 18.14
CA LEU A 219 -6.92 -12.27 16.99
C LEU A 219 -5.91 -13.37 17.35
N PRO A 220 -4.85 -13.10 18.13
CA PRO A 220 -3.96 -14.16 18.62
C PRO A 220 -4.67 -15.19 19.49
N THR A 221 -5.72 -14.77 20.22
CA THR A 221 -6.54 -15.69 21.02
C THR A 221 -7.35 -16.63 20.13
N LEU A 222 -7.94 -16.12 19.05
CA LEU A 222 -8.63 -16.93 18.05
C LEU A 222 -7.67 -17.93 17.39
N HIS A 223 -6.46 -17.49 17.04
CA HIS A 223 -5.47 -18.40 16.47
C HIS A 223 -5.09 -19.51 17.46
N ARG A 224 -4.84 -19.20 18.74
CA ARG A 224 -4.59 -20.19 19.79
C ARG A 224 -5.77 -21.14 19.99
N ALA A 225 -6.99 -20.68 19.75
CA ALA A 225 -8.19 -21.52 19.74
C ALA A 225 -8.36 -22.35 18.44
N GLY A 226 -7.35 -22.40 17.58
CA GLY A 226 -7.36 -23.18 16.33
C GLY A 226 -8.02 -22.52 15.13
N VAL A 227 -8.44 -21.25 15.25
CA VAL A 227 -9.02 -20.51 14.12
C VAL A 227 -7.92 -20.17 13.14
N ARG A 228 -8.02 -20.66 11.91
CA ARG A 228 -7.16 -20.29 10.78
C ARG A 228 -7.90 -19.28 9.92
N PHE A 229 -7.34 -18.09 9.83
CA PHE A 229 -7.93 -17.03 9.02
C PHE A 229 -6.88 -16.40 8.11
N ARG A 230 -7.14 -16.45 6.81
CA ARG A 230 -6.35 -15.78 5.78
C ARG A 230 -7.24 -14.89 4.94
N ALA A 231 -6.78 -13.69 4.62
CA ALA A 231 -7.50 -12.73 3.81
C ALA A 231 -6.59 -12.11 2.77
N ARG A 232 -7.17 -11.60 1.69
CA ARG A 232 -6.47 -10.73 0.76
C ARG A 232 -6.76 -9.29 1.16
N LEU A 233 -5.78 -8.60 1.67
CA LEU A 233 -5.88 -7.21 2.12
C LEU A 233 -5.04 -6.28 1.25
N ASP A 234 -3.92 -6.77 0.72
CA ASP A 234 -2.94 -6.00 -0.02
C ASP A 234 -3.13 -6.14 -1.53
N TYR A 235 -2.89 -5.06 -2.24
CA TYR A 235 -3.05 -4.97 -3.69
C TYR A 235 -1.95 -4.12 -4.32
N ILE A 236 -1.68 -4.40 -5.59
CA ILE A 236 -0.93 -3.55 -6.50
C ILE A 236 -1.79 -3.36 -7.75
N PHE A 237 -2.19 -2.13 -8.03
CA PHE A 237 -2.90 -1.72 -9.23
C PHE A 237 -1.99 -0.80 -10.05
N ALA A 238 -2.12 -0.85 -11.37
CA ALA A 238 -1.37 0.06 -12.24
C ALA A 238 -2.18 0.44 -13.50
N THR A 239 -1.82 1.57 -14.10
CA THR A 239 -2.39 2.05 -15.38
C THR A 239 -1.29 2.15 -16.43
N ASN A 240 -1.66 1.98 -17.71
CA ASN A 240 -0.77 2.12 -18.87
C ASN A 240 0.48 1.22 -18.79
N VAL A 241 0.28 -0.02 -18.35
CA VAL A 241 1.35 -1.02 -18.18
C VAL A 241 0.89 -2.40 -18.67
N VAL A 242 1.87 -3.25 -18.97
CA VAL A 242 1.69 -4.70 -19.06
C VAL A 242 2.31 -5.34 -17.82
N VAL A 243 1.56 -6.18 -17.12
CA VAL A 243 2.08 -6.98 -15.99
C VAL A 243 2.83 -8.18 -16.56
N THR A 244 4.14 -8.22 -16.40
CA THR A 244 4.98 -9.31 -16.94
C THR A 244 5.20 -10.42 -15.93
N SER A 245 5.24 -10.07 -14.63
CA SER A 245 5.35 -11.02 -13.53
C SER A 245 4.72 -10.44 -12.26
N SER A 246 4.20 -11.29 -11.40
CA SER A 246 3.73 -10.87 -10.08
C SER A 246 3.67 -12.04 -9.13
N GLY A 247 3.87 -11.78 -7.84
CA GLY A 247 3.87 -12.79 -6.82
C GLY A 247 3.75 -12.26 -5.40
N MET A 248 3.66 -13.19 -4.48
CA MET A 248 3.69 -12.97 -3.04
C MET A 248 4.83 -13.79 -2.44
N HIS A 249 5.57 -13.21 -1.51
CA HIS A 249 6.61 -13.91 -0.77
C HIS A 249 6.13 -14.24 0.64
N ASP A 250 6.15 -15.53 1.01
CA ASP A 250 5.74 -15.97 2.36
C ASP A 250 6.91 -15.79 3.34
N LEU A 251 7.13 -14.54 3.76
CA LEU A 251 8.21 -14.14 4.66
C LEU A 251 7.67 -13.86 6.07
N PRO A 252 8.39 -14.26 7.15
CA PRO A 252 8.00 -13.96 8.52
C PRO A 252 8.22 -12.47 8.86
N GLY A 253 7.70 -12.02 10.01
CA GLY A 253 7.99 -10.68 10.56
C GLY A 253 6.84 -9.68 10.45
N SER A 254 5.76 -10.04 9.76
CA SER A 254 4.47 -9.35 9.75
C SER A 254 3.35 -10.38 9.60
N ASP A 255 2.14 -10.03 9.96
CA ASP A 255 0.92 -10.77 9.62
C ASP A 255 0.51 -10.56 8.15
N HIS A 256 1.08 -9.56 7.48
CA HIS A 256 1.01 -9.38 6.03
C HIS A 256 2.20 -10.00 5.30
N ARG A 257 1.99 -10.31 4.03
CA ARG A 257 3.01 -10.83 3.12
C ARG A 257 3.34 -9.79 2.06
N PRO A 258 4.63 -9.57 1.76
CA PRO A 258 5.02 -8.66 0.70
C PRO A 258 4.54 -9.18 -0.66
N LEU A 259 3.99 -8.26 -1.45
CA LEU A 259 3.60 -8.49 -2.84
C LEU A 259 4.60 -7.80 -3.75
N VAL A 260 4.87 -8.42 -4.90
CA VAL A 260 5.74 -7.86 -5.94
C VAL A 260 5.04 -7.95 -7.28
N ALA A 261 5.19 -6.93 -8.11
CA ALA A 261 4.74 -6.93 -9.50
C ALA A 261 5.78 -6.25 -10.39
N VAL A 262 6.03 -6.85 -11.53
CA VAL A 262 6.90 -6.34 -12.59
C VAL A 262 6.03 -5.81 -13.72
N PHE A 263 6.27 -4.56 -14.08
CA PHE A 263 5.51 -3.85 -15.09
C PHE A 263 6.41 -3.45 -16.27
N GLU A 264 5.92 -3.65 -17.45
CA GLU A 264 6.45 -3.01 -18.66
C GLU A 264 5.57 -1.80 -18.98
N THR A 265 6.17 -0.59 -18.99
CA THR A 265 5.43 0.64 -19.27
C THR A 265 5.07 0.72 -20.74
N VAL A 266 3.81 1.05 -21.03
CA VAL A 266 3.35 1.31 -22.39
C VAL A 266 3.54 2.80 -22.68
N ARG A 267 4.32 3.11 -23.74
CA ARG A 267 4.42 4.50 -24.19
C ARG A 267 3.14 4.85 -24.95
N MET A 268 2.35 5.75 -24.40
CA MET A 268 1.24 6.33 -25.18
C MET A 268 1.85 7.07 -26.37
N PRO A 269 1.36 6.88 -27.59
CA PRO A 269 1.78 7.70 -28.71
C PRO A 269 1.51 9.17 -28.36
N ASP A 270 2.48 10.02 -28.63
CA ASP A 270 2.32 11.46 -28.44
C ASP A 270 0.97 11.86 -29.03
N ALA A 271 0.16 12.60 -28.25
CA ALA A 271 -1.12 13.09 -28.73
C ALA A 271 -0.83 13.88 -30.02
N VAL A 272 -1.24 13.31 -31.14
CA VAL A 272 -1.09 13.96 -32.43
C VAL A 272 -1.74 15.32 -32.28
N SER A 273 -0.92 16.36 -32.30
CA SER A 273 -1.38 17.74 -32.37
C SER A 273 -2.26 17.80 -33.62
N ILE A 274 -3.57 17.72 -33.43
CA ILE A 274 -4.51 18.06 -34.47
C ILE A 274 -4.39 19.59 -34.59
N ALA A 275 -3.40 19.98 -35.40
CA ALA A 275 -3.33 21.35 -35.89
C ALA A 275 -4.64 21.59 -36.65
N SER A 276 -5.47 22.44 -36.06
CA SER A 276 -6.64 22.98 -36.73
C SER A 276 -6.17 23.72 -38.01
N GLU A 277 -6.40 23.08 -39.14
CA GLU A 277 -6.44 23.81 -40.44
C GLU A 277 -7.71 24.66 -40.53
#